data_fe0651a504507e075f943b394cfdf35c
#
_entry.id   fe0651a504507e075f943b394cfdf35c
#
_cell.length_a   1.000
_cell.length_b   1.000
_cell.length_c   1.000
_cell.angle_alpha   90.00
_cell.angle_beta   90.00
_cell.angle_gamma   90.00
#
_symmetry.space_group_name_H-M   'P 1'
#
loop_
_entity.id
_entity.type
_entity.pdbx_description
1 polymer ?
#
loop_
_entity_poly.entity_id
_entity_poly.type
_entity_poly.pdbx_seq_one_letter_code
_entity_poly.pdbx_strand_id
1 'polypeptide(L)'
;MFHSSTQRRHWTFRTEEELSRRRADANRKCRCKAVADGKVKQTDSFLLEPFEELTICKYYEKRLLDFCSVFKPAMPKSVVGTACMYFKRFYLNNSVMEYHPRIIMLTCAFLACKVDEFNVSSAQFVGNLRESPLGQEKALEQILEYELLLIQQLNFHLVVHNPYRPFEGFLIDMKTRYPSLENPEILRKTADDFLNRVALTDACLLYTPSQIALTAILSSASRTGISMESYLSESLMLKENKASLSQLLDGMKCMKNLVKKYEPPHPEAIAVLKQKLEKCHSSELALNTNVKKRKGYEDDGCITKRSKMDEDEWTDDDFID
;
A
#
# COMPACT_ATOMS: atom_id res chain seq x y z
N MET A 1 9.88 -14.35 13.20
CA MET A 1 10.75 -13.16 13.18
C MET A 1 11.03 -12.71 11.77
N PHE A 2 11.39 -11.42 11.52
CA PHE A 2 11.59 -10.90 10.16
C PHE A 2 12.65 -11.68 9.35
N HIS A 3 13.76 -12.07 9.96
CA HIS A 3 14.85 -12.77 9.27
C HIS A 3 14.46 -14.09 8.60
N SER A 4 13.47 -14.80 9.10
CA SER A 4 12.95 -16.06 8.54
C SER A 4 11.64 -15.87 7.77
N SER A 5 11.13 -14.62 7.67
CA SER A 5 9.83 -14.34 7.08
C SER A 5 9.81 -14.43 5.56
N THR A 6 8.62 -14.66 5.02
CA THR A 6 8.34 -14.56 3.58
C THR A 6 8.54 -13.14 3.06
N GLN A 7 8.31 -12.11 3.90
CA GLN A 7 8.58 -10.72 3.54
C GLN A 7 10.05 -10.51 3.18
N ARG A 8 10.98 -11.00 3.99
CA ARG A 8 12.41 -10.88 3.69
C ARG A 8 12.80 -11.63 2.42
N ARG A 9 12.27 -12.85 2.23
CA ARG A 9 12.68 -13.72 1.12
C ARG A 9 12.11 -13.29 -0.23
N HIS A 10 10.87 -12.80 -0.26
CA HIS A 10 10.11 -12.61 -1.49
C HIS A 10 9.69 -11.17 -1.75
N TRP A 11 9.67 -10.30 -0.72
CA TRP A 11 9.12 -8.96 -0.79
C TRP A 11 10.09 -7.86 -0.30
N THR A 12 11.39 -8.20 -0.21
CA THR A 12 12.47 -7.23 0.03
C THR A 12 13.41 -7.27 -1.15
N PHE A 13 13.52 -6.16 -1.84
CA PHE A 13 14.27 -6.02 -3.09
C PHE A 13 15.56 -5.24 -2.85
N ARG A 14 16.51 -5.37 -3.78
CA ARG A 14 17.83 -4.76 -3.60
C ARG A 14 17.86 -3.31 -4.04
N THR A 15 17.14 -2.95 -5.12
CA THR A 15 17.23 -1.64 -5.74
C THR A 15 15.86 -1.14 -6.24
N GLU A 16 15.74 0.19 -6.42
CA GLU A 16 14.58 0.82 -7.03
C GLU A 16 14.38 0.39 -8.50
N GLU A 17 15.49 0.12 -9.21
CA GLU A 17 15.45 -0.32 -10.60
C GLU A 17 14.81 -1.71 -10.73
N GLU A 18 15.01 -2.60 -9.75
CA GLU A 18 14.35 -3.90 -9.73
C GLU A 18 12.83 -3.74 -9.61
N LEU A 19 12.37 -2.84 -8.74
CA LEU A 19 10.94 -2.53 -8.57
C LEU A 19 10.35 -1.93 -9.84
N SER A 20 11.05 -0.96 -10.44
CA SER A 20 10.62 -0.29 -11.68
C SER A 20 10.51 -1.28 -12.83
N ARG A 21 11.47 -2.20 -12.97
CA ARG A 21 11.45 -3.26 -13.98
C ARG A 21 10.24 -4.19 -13.80
N ARG A 22 9.96 -4.64 -12.56
CA ARG A 22 8.80 -5.50 -12.28
C ARG A 22 7.48 -4.84 -12.68
N ARG A 23 7.30 -3.57 -12.30
CA ARG A 23 6.12 -2.78 -12.69
C ARG A 23 6.00 -2.62 -14.20
N ALA A 24 7.10 -2.30 -14.89
CA ALA A 24 7.14 -2.19 -16.35
C ALA A 24 6.82 -3.53 -17.03
N ASP A 25 7.30 -4.65 -16.48
CA ASP A 25 7.00 -5.98 -16.99
C ASP A 25 5.52 -6.34 -16.80
N ALA A 26 4.89 -5.97 -15.67
CA ALA A 26 3.46 -6.14 -15.44
C ALA A 26 2.62 -5.33 -16.43
N ASN A 27 2.95 -4.05 -16.62
CA ASN A 27 2.32 -3.19 -17.62
C ASN A 27 2.41 -3.79 -19.02
N ARG A 28 3.64 -4.16 -19.45
CA ARG A 28 3.87 -4.76 -20.77
C ARG A 28 3.06 -6.03 -20.98
N LYS A 29 3.01 -6.93 -19.98
CA LYS A 29 2.21 -8.17 -20.05
C LYS A 29 0.74 -7.86 -20.24
N CYS A 30 0.17 -6.90 -19.51
CA CYS A 30 -1.22 -6.48 -19.63
C CYS A 30 -1.50 -5.94 -21.04
N ARG A 31 -0.67 -5.03 -21.54
CA ARG A 31 -0.81 -4.46 -22.91
C ARG A 31 -0.73 -5.54 -23.99
N CYS A 32 0.26 -6.43 -23.91
CA CYS A 32 0.39 -7.53 -24.88
C CYS A 32 -0.84 -8.45 -24.88
N LYS A 33 -1.37 -8.79 -23.69
CA LYS A 33 -2.57 -9.60 -23.55
C LYS A 33 -3.78 -8.91 -24.18
N ALA A 34 -3.98 -7.63 -23.90
CA ALA A 34 -5.09 -6.85 -24.47
C ALA A 34 -5.04 -6.78 -26.01
N VAL A 35 -3.84 -6.64 -26.59
CA VAL A 35 -3.63 -6.67 -28.03
C VAL A 35 -3.87 -8.07 -28.61
N ALA A 36 -3.37 -9.11 -27.95
CA ALA A 36 -3.55 -10.50 -28.37
C ALA A 36 -5.02 -10.94 -28.35
N ASP A 37 -5.78 -10.44 -27.36
CA ASP A 37 -7.23 -10.68 -27.24
C ASP A 37 -8.05 -9.87 -28.27
N GLY A 38 -7.41 -9.05 -29.12
CA GLY A 38 -8.06 -8.22 -30.13
C GLY A 38 -8.90 -7.06 -29.58
N LYS A 39 -8.77 -6.76 -28.27
CA LYS A 39 -9.56 -5.74 -27.60
C LYS A 39 -9.08 -4.32 -27.89
N VAL A 40 -7.76 -4.16 -28.07
CA VAL A 40 -7.10 -2.88 -28.30
C VAL A 40 -6.00 -2.99 -29.33
N LYS A 41 -5.64 -1.85 -29.96
CA LYS A 41 -4.44 -1.73 -30.78
C LYS A 41 -3.29 -1.23 -29.92
N GLN A 42 -2.07 -1.65 -30.23
CA GLN A 42 -0.86 -1.24 -29.49
C GLN A 42 -0.67 0.29 -29.47
N THR A 43 -1.26 1.00 -30.44
CA THR A 43 -1.18 2.46 -30.61
C THR A 43 -2.32 3.22 -29.91
N ASP A 44 -3.21 2.54 -29.20
CA ASP A 44 -4.34 3.20 -28.56
C ASP A 44 -3.88 4.12 -27.43
N SER A 45 -4.23 5.39 -27.54
CA SER A 45 -3.74 6.48 -26.68
C SER A 45 -4.26 6.42 -25.24
N PHE A 46 -5.27 5.59 -24.96
CA PHE A 46 -5.80 5.41 -23.60
C PHE A 46 -5.04 4.36 -22.79
N LEU A 47 -4.19 3.52 -23.43
CA LEU A 47 -3.36 2.59 -22.69
C LEU A 47 -2.32 3.35 -21.87
N LEU A 48 -2.25 2.99 -20.58
CA LEU A 48 -1.34 3.64 -19.64
C LEU A 48 0.10 3.17 -19.82
N GLU A 49 1.03 4.12 -19.83
CA GLU A 49 2.46 3.85 -19.76
C GLU A 49 2.90 3.51 -18.33
N PRO A 50 4.05 2.81 -18.12
CA PRO A 50 4.50 2.40 -16.79
C PRO A 50 4.60 3.53 -15.77
N PHE A 51 5.01 4.74 -16.19
CA PHE A 51 5.09 5.90 -15.31
C PHE A 51 3.72 6.49 -14.95
N GLU A 52 2.75 6.39 -15.87
CA GLU A 52 1.36 6.80 -15.65
C GLU A 52 0.68 5.85 -14.65
N GLU A 53 0.88 4.53 -14.77
CA GLU A 53 0.42 3.56 -13.78
C GLU A 53 1.01 3.82 -12.39
N LEU A 54 2.32 4.10 -12.33
CA LEU A 54 2.97 4.42 -11.06
C LEU A 54 2.37 5.68 -10.41
N THR A 55 2.01 6.67 -11.22
CA THR A 55 1.36 7.90 -10.76
C THR A 55 -0.02 7.62 -10.19
N ILE A 56 -0.81 6.77 -10.85
CA ILE A 56 -2.10 6.29 -10.34
C ILE A 56 -1.92 5.49 -9.04
N CYS A 57 -0.95 4.57 -8.99
CA CYS A 57 -0.68 3.81 -7.76
C CYS A 57 -0.34 4.74 -6.58
N LYS A 58 0.52 5.76 -6.78
CA LYS A 58 0.83 6.76 -5.72
C LYS A 58 -0.41 7.52 -5.26
N TYR A 59 -1.30 7.87 -6.18
CA TYR A 59 -2.56 8.51 -5.83
C TYR A 59 -3.41 7.59 -4.93
N TYR A 60 -3.61 6.32 -5.32
CA TYR A 60 -4.41 5.39 -4.53
C TYR A 60 -3.73 4.94 -3.22
N GLU A 61 -2.39 4.91 -3.16
CA GLU A 61 -1.66 4.73 -1.90
C GLU A 61 -1.97 5.85 -0.90
N LYS A 62 -2.00 7.09 -1.37
CA LYS A 62 -2.39 8.23 -0.53
C LYS A 62 -3.86 8.12 -0.10
N ARG A 63 -4.77 7.78 -1.02
CA ARG A 63 -6.19 7.56 -0.74
C ARG A 63 -6.41 6.43 0.28
N LEU A 64 -5.63 5.35 0.21
CA LEU A 64 -5.65 4.27 1.20
C LEU A 64 -5.31 4.77 2.60
N LEU A 65 -4.23 5.57 2.73
CA LEU A 65 -3.84 6.16 4.01
C LEU A 65 -4.93 7.11 4.53
N ASP A 66 -5.49 7.94 3.67
CA ASP A 66 -6.55 8.89 4.01
C ASP A 66 -7.82 8.15 4.48
N PHE A 67 -8.26 7.11 3.76
CA PHE A 67 -9.37 6.25 4.16
C PHE A 67 -9.14 5.61 5.54
N CYS A 68 -7.96 5.03 5.76
CA CYS A 68 -7.63 4.40 7.04
C CYS A 68 -7.55 5.43 8.19
N SER A 69 -7.17 6.68 7.91
CA SER A 69 -7.02 7.72 8.94
C SER A 69 -8.35 8.21 9.50
N VAL A 70 -9.41 8.18 8.70
CA VAL A 70 -10.76 8.62 9.09
C VAL A 70 -11.68 7.46 9.47
N PHE A 71 -11.20 6.25 9.36
CA PHE A 71 -11.97 5.01 9.61
C PHE A 71 -12.45 4.92 11.04
N LYS A 72 -13.69 4.44 11.24
CA LYS A 72 -14.30 4.23 12.55
C LYS A 72 -14.73 2.78 12.74
N PRO A 73 -14.28 2.11 13.81
CA PRO A 73 -13.32 2.58 14.84
C PRO A 73 -11.91 2.80 14.30
N ALA A 74 -11.09 3.62 14.99
CA ALA A 74 -9.75 3.99 14.51
C ALA A 74 -8.88 2.75 14.21
N MET A 75 -8.35 2.67 12.99
CA MET A 75 -7.47 1.56 12.59
C MET A 75 -6.12 1.64 13.29
N PRO A 76 -5.62 0.53 13.87
CA PRO A 76 -4.25 0.45 14.36
C PRO A 76 -3.23 0.70 13.23
N LYS A 77 -2.11 1.36 13.56
CA LYS A 77 -1.03 1.62 12.59
C LYS A 77 -0.51 0.34 11.91
N SER A 78 -0.53 -0.80 12.59
CA SER A 78 -0.16 -2.10 12.01
C SER A 78 -1.08 -2.48 10.86
N VAL A 79 -2.40 -2.37 11.05
CA VAL A 79 -3.41 -2.68 10.03
C VAL A 79 -3.20 -1.80 8.80
N VAL A 80 -3.04 -0.48 9.01
CA VAL A 80 -2.77 0.48 7.94
C VAL A 80 -1.51 0.11 7.16
N GLY A 81 -0.42 -0.19 7.88
CA GLY A 81 0.84 -0.59 7.26
C GLY A 81 0.74 -1.91 6.48
N THR A 82 -0.04 -2.87 6.99
CA THR A 82 -0.31 -4.14 6.32
C THR A 82 -1.11 -3.92 5.04
N ALA A 83 -2.15 -3.09 5.07
CA ALA A 83 -2.94 -2.73 3.88
C ALA A 83 -2.08 -2.05 2.80
N CYS A 84 -1.26 -1.07 3.17
CA CYS A 84 -0.33 -0.39 2.26
C CYS A 84 0.68 -1.38 1.64
N MET A 85 1.19 -2.31 2.44
CA MET A 85 2.13 -3.33 1.95
C MET A 85 1.44 -4.27 0.94
N TYR A 86 0.20 -4.69 1.18
CA TYR A 86 -0.55 -5.52 0.25
C TYR A 86 -0.78 -4.80 -1.08
N PHE A 87 -1.19 -3.54 -1.04
CA PHE A 87 -1.40 -2.73 -2.23
C PHE A 87 -0.12 -2.60 -3.07
N LYS A 88 1.01 -2.26 -2.43
CA LYS A 88 2.31 -2.17 -3.10
C LYS A 88 2.74 -3.51 -3.72
N ARG A 89 2.62 -4.62 -2.96
CA ARG A 89 2.96 -5.96 -3.46
C ARG A 89 2.10 -6.38 -4.64
N PHE A 90 0.81 -6.05 -4.62
CA PHE A 90 -0.12 -6.38 -5.70
C PHE A 90 0.29 -5.72 -7.01
N TYR A 91 0.56 -4.40 -6.99
CA TYR A 91 0.93 -3.64 -8.19
C TYR A 91 2.42 -3.71 -8.56
N LEU A 92 3.20 -4.58 -7.93
CA LEU A 92 4.50 -4.99 -8.46
C LEU A 92 4.39 -5.99 -9.62
N ASN A 93 3.31 -6.77 -9.65
CA ASN A 93 3.14 -7.86 -10.61
C ASN A 93 1.85 -7.76 -11.43
N ASN A 94 1.00 -6.79 -11.14
CA ASN A 94 -0.30 -6.57 -11.79
C ASN A 94 -0.41 -5.12 -12.27
N SER A 95 -1.22 -4.91 -13.32
CA SER A 95 -1.48 -3.60 -13.92
C SER A 95 -2.77 -3.00 -13.36
N VAL A 96 -2.80 -1.66 -13.21
CA VAL A 96 -4.03 -0.94 -12.87
C VAL A 96 -5.06 -1.01 -14.00
N MET A 97 -4.63 -1.24 -15.25
CA MET A 97 -5.52 -1.45 -16.39
C MET A 97 -6.27 -2.79 -16.31
N GLU A 98 -5.69 -3.81 -15.63
CA GLU A 98 -6.35 -5.11 -15.46
C GLU A 98 -7.22 -5.14 -14.20
N TYR A 99 -6.75 -4.50 -13.10
CA TYR A 99 -7.44 -4.47 -11.81
C TYR A 99 -7.57 -3.04 -11.32
N HIS A 100 -8.81 -2.55 -11.20
CA HIS A 100 -9.06 -1.17 -10.81
C HIS A 100 -8.56 -0.88 -9.40
N PRO A 101 -7.67 0.13 -9.21
CA PRO A 101 -6.95 0.32 -7.94
C PRO A 101 -7.83 0.72 -6.77
N ARG A 102 -9.01 1.34 -7.01
CA ARG A 102 -9.97 1.65 -5.96
C ARG A 102 -10.46 0.38 -5.26
N ILE A 103 -10.86 -0.64 -6.01
CA ILE A 103 -11.36 -1.89 -5.43
C ILE A 103 -10.24 -2.65 -4.74
N ILE A 104 -9.06 -2.76 -5.36
CA ILE A 104 -7.90 -3.41 -4.75
C ILE A 104 -7.48 -2.71 -3.46
N MET A 105 -7.51 -1.38 -3.42
CA MET A 105 -7.23 -0.59 -2.22
C MET A 105 -8.17 -0.96 -1.06
N LEU A 106 -9.47 -1.00 -1.31
CA LEU A 106 -10.47 -1.37 -0.30
C LEU A 106 -10.34 -2.83 0.12
N THR A 107 -10.09 -3.73 -0.83
CA THR A 107 -9.85 -5.15 -0.55
C THR A 107 -8.58 -5.34 0.30
N CYS A 108 -7.51 -4.58 0.03
CA CYS A 108 -6.29 -4.60 0.85
C CYS A 108 -6.56 -4.15 2.29
N ALA A 109 -7.34 -3.08 2.47
CA ALA A 109 -7.72 -2.59 3.80
C ALA A 109 -8.59 -3.61 4.55
N PHE A 110 -9.58 -4.21 3.88
CA PHE A 110 -10.46 -5.21 4.48
C PHE A 110 -9.72 -6.49 4.86
N LEU A 111 -8.86 -7.01 3.97
CA LEU A 111 -8.03 -8.17 4.26
C LEU A 111 -7.04 -7.91 5.41
N ALA A 112 -6.45 -6.71 5.47
CA ALA A 112 -5.54 -6.33 6.55
C ALA A 112 -6.24 -6.33 7.91
N CYS A 113 -7.50 -5.85 7.99
CA CYS A 113 -8.31 -5.94 9.21
C CYS A 113 -8.43 -7.38 9.69
N LYS A 114 -8.72 -8.32 8.78
CA LYS A 114 -8.85 -9.74 9.14
C LYS A 114 -7.52 -10.37 9.60
N VAL A 115 -6.43 -10.09 8.87
CA VAL A 115 -5.12 -10.70 9.14
C VAL A 115 -4.47 -10.20 10.43
N ASP A 116 -4.62 -8.91 10.72
CA ASP A 116 -4.09 -8.28 11.93
C ASP A 116 -5.11 -8.31 13.11
N GLU A 117 -6.17 -9.16 13.00
CA GLU A 117 -7.18 -9.39 14.04
C GLU A 117 -7.90 -8.12 14.53
N PHE A 118 -8.02 -7.13 13.65
CA PHE A 118 -8.83 -5.95 13.88
C PHE A 118 -10.28 -6.25 13.51
N ASN A 119 -11.09 -6.59 14.52
CA ASN A 119 -12.45 -7.09 14.36
C ASN A 119 -13.40 -6.00 13.86
N VAL A 120 -13.65 -5.99 12.57
CA VAL A 120 -14.62 -5.12 11.89
C VAL A 120 -15.55 -5.99 11.04
N SER A 121 -16.84 -5.86 11.22
CA SER A 121 -17.81 -6.54 10.36
C SER A 121 -17.80 -5.92 8.95
N SER A 122 -18.24 -6.67 7.94
CA SER A 122 -18.35 -6.16 6.58
C SER A 122 -19.25 -4.92 6.49
N ALA A 123 -20.37 -4.91 7.21
CA ALA A 123 -21.28 -3.75 7.27
C ALA A 123 -20.61 -2.53 7.90
N GLN A 124 -19.84 -2.70 8.98
CA GLN A 124 -19.05 -1.62 9.58
C GLN A 124 -17.96 -1.11 8.63
N PHE A 125 -17.32 -2.01 7.89
CA PHE A 125 -16.28 -1.62 6.93
C PHE A 125 -16.84 -0.73 5.83
N VAL A 126 -17.90 -1.18 5.13
CA VAL A 126 -18.49 -0.39 4.04
C VAL A 126 -19.24 0.84 4.54
N GLY A 127 -19.73 0.84 5.78
CA GLY A 127 -20.32 2.02 6.43
C GLY A 127 -19.34 3.20 6.59
N ASN A 128 -18.03 2.97 6.47
CA ASN A 128 -17.03 4.04 6.40
C ASN A 128 -16.85 4.63 4.99
N LEU A 129 -17.46 4.02 3.97
CA LEU A 129 -17.49 4.59 2.62
C LEU A 129 -18.55 5.69 2.57
N ARG A 130 -18.21 6.84 1.99
CA ARG A 130 -19.12 7.97 1.79
C ARG A 130 -20.00 7.75 0.54
N GLU A 131 -20.66 6.61 0.48
CA GLU A 131 -21.49 6.19 -0.64
C GLU A 131 -22.92 5.94 -0.22
N SER A 132 -23.83 5.90 -1.20
CA SER A 132 -25.21 5.47 -0.96
C SER A 132 -25.24 4.03 -0.44
N PRO A 133 -26.30 3.61 0.26
CA PRO A 133 -26.44 2.23 0.73
C PRO A 133 -26.25 1.20 -0.38
N LEU A 134 -26.79 1.46 -1.56
CA LEU A 134 -26.60 0.61 -2.75
C LEU A 134 -25.15 0.59 -3.23
N GLY A 135 -24.46 1.73 -3.17
CA GLY A 135 -23.03 1.83 -3.48
C GLY A 135 -22.18 1.02 -2.51
N GLN A 136 -22.48 1.09 -1.21
CA GLN A 136 -21.80 0.31 -0.17
C GLN A 136 -22.01 -1.20 -0.36
N GLU A 137 -23.19 -1.64 -0.76
CA GLU A 137 -23.49 -3.05 -1.04
C GLU A 137 -22.72 -3.55 -2.26
N LYS A 138 -22.70 -2.79 -3.37
CA LYS A 138 -21.90 -3.09 -4.55
C LYS A 138 -20.40 -3.14 -4.23
N ALA A 139 -19.90 -2.19 -3.44
CA ALA A 139 -18.50 -2.18 -3.01
C ALA A 139 -18.15 -3.43 -2.18
N LEU A 140 -19.03 -3.84 -1.28
CA LEU A 140 -18.85 -5.07 -0.48
C LEU A 140 -18.79 -6.31 -1.37
N GLU A 141 -19.72 -6.44 -2.32
CA GLU A 141 -19.73 -7.55 -3.27
C GLU A 141 -18.39 -7.64 -4.02
N GLN A 142 -17.90 -6.51 -4.54
CA GLN A 142 -16.62 -6.45 -5.24
C GLN A 142 -15.44 -6.79 -4.31
N ILE A 143 -15.40 -6.24 -3.09
CA ILE A 143 -14.34 -6.53 -2.12
C ILE A 143 -14.25 -8.04 -1.84
N LEU A 144 -15.39 -8.69 -1.62
CA LEU A 144 -15.45 -10.13 -1.35
C LEU A 144 -15.06 -10.97 -2.59
N GLU A 145 -15.42 -10.52 -3.79
CA GLU A 145 -15.03 -11.16 -5.04
C GLU A 145 -13.50 -11.11 -5.24
N TYR A 146 -12.88 -9.96 -4.96
CA TYR A 146 -11.44 -9.77 -5.15
C TYR A 146 -10.57 -10.27 -3.98
N GLU A 147 -11.14 -10.61 -2.83
CA GLU A 147 -10.38 -11.03 -1.66
C GLU A 147 -9.54 -12.28 -1.93
N LEU A 148 -10.13 -13.32 -2.52
CA LEU A 148 -9.40 -14.54 -2.82
C LEU A 148 -8.34 -14.32 -3.91
N LEU A 149 -8.64 -13.50 -4.92
CA LEU A 149 -7.68 -13.11 -5.94
C LEU A 149 -6.48 -12.39 -5.29
N LEU A 150 -6.73 -11.43 -4.40
CA LEU A 150 -5.68 -10.69 -3.70
C LEU A 150 -4.77 -11.65 -2.91
N ILE A 151 -5.35 -12.57 -2.14
CA ILE A 151 -4.60 -13.57 -1.38
C ILE A 151 -3.70 -14.41 -2.30
N GLN A 152 -4.21 -14.86 -3.44
CA GLN A 152 -3.46 -15.63 -4.45
C GLN A 152 -2.32 -14.79 -5.05
N GLN A 153 -2.57 -13.53 -5.42
CA GLN A 153 -1.57 -12.62 -5.98
C GLN A 153 -0.48 -12.24 -4.96
N LEU A 154 -0.79 -12.29 -3.68
CA LEU A 154 0.17 -12.16 -2.59
C LEU A 154 0.93 -13.46 -2.29
N ASN A 155 0.70 -14.55 -3.08
CA ASN A 155 1.26 -15.88 -2.87
C ASN A 155 0.99 -16.43 -1.45
N PHE A 156 -0.14 -16.07 -0.84
CA PHE A 156 -0.49 -16.40 0.55
C PHE A 156 0.50 -15.86 1.60
N HIS A 157 1.35 -14.91 1.23
CA HIS A 157 2.31 -14.28 2.14
C HIS A 157 1.66 -13.11 2.89
N LEU A 158 0.74 -13.42 3.80
CA LEU A 158 -0.11 -12.43 4.45
C LEU A 158 0.54 -11.77 5.67
N VAL A 159 1.51 -12.42 6.32
CA VAL A 159 2.19 -11.84 7.47
C VAL A 159 3.09 -10.68 7.04
N VAL A 160 2.83 -9.48 7.57
CA VAL A 160 3.59 -8.26 7.31
C VAL A 160 4.29 -7.78 8.57
N HIS A 161 5.57 -7.52 8.47
CA HIS A 161 6.36 -6.88 9.52
C HIS A 161 6.45 -5.37 9.24
N ASN A 162 5.75 -4.60 10.04
CA ASN A 162 5.71 -3.13 9.95
C ASN A 162 6.81 -2.48 10.80
N PRO A 163 7.24 -1.24 10.52
CA PRO A 163 8.26 -0.54 11.30
C PRO A 163 7.78 -0.07 12.68
N TYR A 164 6.48 -0.09 12.95
CA TYR A 164 5.91 0.45 14.19
C TYR A 164 6.34 -0.36 15.42
N ARG A 165 6.36 -1.70 15.32
CA ARG A 165 6.79 -2.54 16.45
C ARG A 165 8.29 -2.37 16.78
N PRO A 166 9.22 -2.38 15.82
CA PRO A 166 10.61 -2.02 16.10
C PRO A 166 10.76 -0.60 16.63
N PHE A 167 9.95 0.36 16.17
CA PHE A 167 9.97 1.73 16.67
C PHE A 167 9.66 1.81 18.17
N GLU A 168 8.58 1.15 18.61
CA GLU A 168 8.28 1.04 20.05
C GLU A 168 9.41 0.35 20.81
N GLY A 169 9.99 -0.71 20.24
CA GLY A 169 11.12 -1.42 20.82
C GLY A 169 12.33 -0.51 21.05
N PHE A 170 12.67 0.37 20.11
CA PHE A 170 13.75 1.33 20.27
C PHE A 170 13.44 2.40 21.33
N LEU A 171 12.21 2.89 21.43
CA LEU A 171 11.83 3.83 22.49
C LEU A 171 11.94 3.21 23.88
N ILE A 172 11.50 1.95 24.04
CA ILE A 172 11.66 1.20 25.29
C ILE A 172 13.13 0.97 25.61
N ASP A 173 13.92 0.58 24.62
CA ASP A 173 15.34 0.35 24.76
C ASP A 173 16.09 1.63 25.22
N MET A 174 15.77 2.76 24.63
CA MET A 174 16.34 4.05 25.04
C MET A 174 15.96 4.41 26.48
N LYS A 175 14.70 4.16 26.89
CA LYS A 175 14.26 4.40 28.27
C LYS A 175 15.04 3.58 29.29
N THR A 176 15.46 2.37 28.92
CA THR A 176 16.10 1.43 29.84
C THR A 176 17.63 1.49 29.80
N ARG A 177 18.22 1.76 28.62
CA ARG A 177 19.65 1.63 28.39
C ARG A 177 20.36 2.90 27.97
N TYR A 178 19.64 4.00 27.79
CA TYR A 178 20.19 5.27 27.32
C TYR A 178 19.82 6.43 28.26
N PRO A 179 20.37 6.51 29.46
CA PRO A 179 20.02 7.52 30.48
C PRO A 179 20.37 8.96 30.04
N SER A 180 21.22 9.15 29.03
CA SER A 180 21.54 10.45 28.50
C SER A 180 20.33 11.15 27.85
N LEU A 181 19.26 10.42 27.54
CA LEU A 181 17.99 10.94 27.05
C LEU A 181 16.88 10.62 28.05
N GLU A 182 16.58 11.58 28.95
CA GLU A 182 15.60 11.43 30.02
C GLU A 182 14.22 10.97 29.51
N ASN A 183 13.75 11.55 28.39
CA ASN A 183 12.44 11.23 27.85
C ASN A 183 12.50 10.96 26.33
N PRO A 184 12.68 9.70 25.90
CA PRO A 184 12.65 9.34 24.48
C PRO A 184 11.33 9.62 23.75
N GLU A 185 10.23 9.80 24.48
CA GLU A 185 8.91 10.11 23.87
C GLU A 185 8.87 11.45 23.12
N ILE A 186 9.80 12.36 23.42
CA ILE A 186 9.92 13.62 22.67
C ILE A 186 10.20 13.38 21.18
N LEU A 187 10.79 12.24 20.83
CA LEU A 187 11.09 11.86 19.46
C LEU A 187 9.86 11.34 18.71
N ARG A 188 8.81 10.89 19.41
CA ARG A 188 7.68 10.15 18.85
C ARG A 188 6.97 10.93 17.74
N LYS A 189 6.54 12.15 18.01
CA LYS A 189 5.74 12.93 17.05
C LYS A 189 6.46 13.10 15.71
N THR A 190 7.70 13.54 15.74
CA THR A 190 8.49 13.80 14.52
C THR A 190 8.89 12.51 13.81
N ALA A 191 9.10 11.43 14.56
CA ALA A 191 9.37 10.11 13.99
C ALA A 191 8.12 9.52 13.33
N ASP A 192 6.94 9.66 13.94
CA ASP A 192 5.67 9.26 13.35
C ASP A 192 5.40 10.00 12.03
N ASP A 193 5.65 11.32 11.98
CA ASP A 193 5.55 12.10 10.74
C ASP A 193 6.49 11.57 9.65
N PHE A 194 7.70 11.16 10.03
CA PHE A 194 8.63 10.54 9.09
C PHE A 194 8.10 9.17 8.60
N LEU A 195 7.59 8.32 9.50
CA LEU A 195 7.03 7.01 9.16
C LEU A 195 5.83 7.13 8.21
N ASN A 196 4.95 8.12 8.44
CA ASN A 196 3.81 8.38 7.56
C ASN A 196 4.27 8.77 6.14
N ARG A 197 5.33 9.55 6.03
CA ARG A 197 5.93 9.91 4.72
C ARG A 197 6.64 8.72 4.06
N VAL A 198 7.32 7.90 4.83
CA VAL A 198 7.96 6.65 4.36
C VAL A 198 6.93 5.69 3.78
N ALA A 199 5.75 5.57 4.39
CA ALA A 199 4.67 4.70 3.92
C ALA A 199 4.22 5.02 2.48
N LEU A 200 4.37 6.28 2.03
CA LEU A 200 4.08 6.71 0.66
C LEU A 200 5.21 6.39 -0.35
N THR A 201 6.33 5.85 0.11
CA THR A 201 7.49 5.49 -0.72
C THR A 201 7.65 3.98 -0.83
N ASP A 202 8.57 3.54 -1.67
CA ASP A 202 8.93 2.12 -1.78
C ASP A 202 9.90 1.62 -0.70
N ALA A 203 10.20 2.44 0.31
CA ALA A 203 11.15 2.10 1.36
C ALA A 203 10.81 0.79 2.08
N CYS A 204 9.51 0.48 2.26
CA CYS A 204 9.07 -0.78 2.90
C CYS A 204 9.37 -2.03 2.06
N LEU A 205 9.63 -1.88 0.75
CA LEU A 205 10.03 -2.95 -0.16
C LEU A 205 11.57 -3.05 -0.31
N LEU A 206 12.32 -2.05 0.17
CA LEU A 206 13.79 -1.96 0.01
C LEU A 206 14.54 -2.16 1.32
N TYR A 207 13.96 -1.76 2.44
CA TYR A 207 14.61 -1.75 3.75
C TYR A 207 13.86 -2.60 4.78
N THR A 208 14.61 -3.07 5.77
CA THR A 208 14.00 -3.84 6.87
C THR A 208 13.17 -2.94 7.78
N PRO A 209 12.14 -3.48 8.46
CA PRO A 209 11.33 -2.71 9.40
C PRO A 209 12.13 -1.99 10.48
N SER A 210 13.18 -2.64 11.01
CA SER A 210 14.06 -2.04 12.02
C SER A 210 14.93 -0.92 11.48
N GLN A 211 15.41 -1.02 10.22
CA GLN A 211 16.14 0.08 9.56
C GLN A 211 15.25 1.30 9.36
N ILE A 212 13.99 1.09 8.94
CA ILE A 212 13.01 2.17 8.79
C ILE A 212 12.74 2.85 10.13
N ALA A 213 12.49 2.06 11.18
CA ALA A 213 12.22 2.57 12.52
C ALA A 213 13.40 3.36 13.09
N LEU A 214 14.61 2.83 12.96
CA LEU A 214 15.82 3.52 13.44
C LEU A 214 16.08 4.80 12.66
N THR A 215 15.85 4.80 11.33
CA THR A 215 15.96 6.01 10.51
C THR A 215 14.97 7.09 10.95
N ALA A 216 13.74 6.70 11.31
CA ALA A 216 12.73 7.63 11.82
C ALA A 216 13.19 8.28 13.14
N ILE A 217 13.72 7.50 14.09
CA ILE A 217 14.24 7.96 15.36
C ILE A 217 15.41 8.93 15.16
N LEU A 218 16.41 8.52 14.37
CA LEU A 218 17.60 9.34 14.12
C LEU A 218 17.28 10.61 13.33
N SER A 219 16.26 10.56 12.46
CA SER A 219 15.77 11.75 11.77
C SER A 219 15.05 12.72 12.73
N SER A 220 14.31 12.17 13.70
CA SER A 220 13.67 12.96 14.74
C SER A 220 14.70 13.59 15.67
N ALA A 221 15.66 12.81 16.17
CA ALA A 221 16.75 13.28 17.03
C ALA A 221 17.57 14.42 16.37
N SER A 222 17.89 14.26 15.09
CA SER A 222 18.58 15.30 14.32
C SER A 222 17.77 16.60 14.23
N ARG A 223 16.45 16.55 14.16
CA ARG A 223 15.57 17.75 14.14
C ARG A 223 15.45 18.41 15.51
N THR A 224 15.53 17.62 16.57
CA THR A 224 15.48 18.13 17.97
C THR A 224 16.86 18.50 18.52
N GLY A 225 17.92 18.39 17.69
CA GLY A 225 19.29 18.71 18.11
C GLY A 225 19.91 17.68 19.07
N ILE A 226 19.34 16.49 19.19
CA ILE A 226 19.81 15.43 20.08
C ILE A 226 20.84 14.57 19.33
N SER A 227 22.06 14.44 19.89
CA SER A 227 23.06 13.52 19.38
C SER A 227 22.73 12.08 19.82
N MET A 228 22.71 11.17 18.84
CA MET A 228 22.47 9.73 19.08
C MET A 228 23.71 8.88 18.82
N GLU A 229 24.88 9.50 18.75
CA GLU A 229 26.14 8.81 18.41
C GLU A 229 26.51 7.75 19.45
N SER A 230 26.44 8.10 20.74
CA SER A 230 26.69 7.16 21.83
C SER A 230 25.65 6.03 21.86
N TYR A 231 24.38 6.32 21.55
CA TYR A 231 23.36 5.27 21.46
C TYR A 231 23.69 4.27 20.34
N LEU A 232 24.09 4.74 19.17
CA LEU A 232 24.47 3.87 18.06
C LEU A 232 25.74 3.06 18.35
N SER A 233 26.75 3.71 18.93
CA SER A 233 28.06 3.09 19.15
C SER A 233 28.07 2.12 20.33
N GLU A 234 27.46 2.50 21.46
CA GLU A 234 27.52 1.77 22.72
C GLU A 234 26.31 0.89 22.94
N SER A 235 25.09 1.46 22.89
CA SER A 235 23.86 0.71 23.19
C SER A 235 23.51 -0.30 22.10
N LEU A 236 23.72 0.04 20.82
CA LEU A 236 23.50 -0.86 19.69
C LEU A 236 24.76 -1.62 19.25
N MET A 237 25.90 -1.44 19.95
CA MET A 237 27.19 -2.13 19.72
C MET A 237 27.67 -2.05 18.26
N LEU A 238 27.32 -0.99 17.54
CA LEU A 238 27.71 -0.83 16.13
C LEU A 238 29.16 -0.36 15.97
N LYS A 239 29.83 0.07 17.04
CA LYS A 239 31.24 0.49 17.03
C LYS A 239 32.18 -0.64 16.62
N GLU A 240 31.86 -1.87 17.00
CA GLU A 240 32.69 -3.05 16.73
C GLU A 240 32.60 -3.51 15.25
N ASN A 241 31.50 -3.14 14.57
CA ASN A 241 31.29 -3.53 13.16
C ASN A 241 31.12 -2.29 12.26
N LYS A 242 32.26 -1.66 11.91
CA LYS A 242 32.30 -0.46 11.07
C LYS A 242 31.62 -0.65 9.71
N ALA A 243 31.71 -1.84 9.11
CA ALA A 243 31.08 -2.13 7.83
C ALA A 243 29.54 -2.10 7.95
N SER A 244 29.00 -2.70 8.99
CA SER A 244 27.54 -2.67 9.27
C SER A 244 27.04 -1.26 9.57
N LEU A 245 27.84 -0.46 10.29
CA LEU A 245 27.49 0.93 10.57
C LEU A 245 27.48 1.77 9.30
N SER A 246 28.49 1.65 8.42
CA SER A 246 28.52 2.35 7.13
C SER A 246 27.34 1.98 6.28
N GLN A 247 27.04 0.69 6.12
CA GLN A 247 25.90 0.19 5.35
C GLN A 247 24.57 0.73 5.89
N LEU A 248 24.42 0.79 7.22
CA LEU A 248 23.23 1.37 7.86
C LEU A 248 23.09 2.85 7.53
N LEU A 249 24.16 3.64 7.69
CA LEU A 249 24.15 5.08 7.42
C LEU A 249 23.87 5.40 5.95
N ASP A 250 24.41 4.62 5.02
CA ASP A 250 24.15 4.76 3.58
C ASP A 250 22.69 4.41 3.26
N GLY A 251 22.15 3.33 3.82
CA GLY A 251 20.73 2.99 3.71
C GLY A 251 19.82 4.10 4.24
N MET A 252 20.20 4.73 5.36
CA MET A 252 19.46 5.86 5.92
C MET A 252 19.48 7.11 5.02
N LYS A 253 20.63 7.42 4.40
CA LYS A 253 20.74 8.53 3.43
C LYS A 253 19.83 8.26 2.22
N CYS A 254 19.87 7.06 1.67
CA CYS A 254 19.01 6.66 0.56
C CYS A 254 17.53 6.76 0.93
N MET A 255 17.13 6.27 2.09
CA MET A 255 15.74 6.34 2.57
C MET A 255 15.28 7.80 2.76
N LYS A 256 16.12 8.66 3.35
CA LYS A 256 15.82 10.10 3.47
C LYS A 256 15.67 10.76 2.09
N ASN A 257 16.46 10.34 1.11
CA ASN A 257 16.35 10.83 -0.27
C ASN A 257 15.05 10.37 -0.94
N LEU A 258 14.62 9.12 -0.73
CA LEU A 258 13.30 8.64 -1.19
C LEU A 258 12.17 9.52 -0.67
N VAL A 259 12.19 9.83 0.64
CA VAL A 259 11.20 10.69 1.27
C VAL A 259 11.25 12.13 0.76
N LYS A 260 12.45 12.65 0.44
CA LYS A 260 12.60 14.00 -0.13
C LYS A 260 12.10 14.08 -1.58
N LYS A 261 12.37 13.04 -2.36
CA LYS A 261 11.97 12.95 -3.78
C LYS A 261 10.49 12.65 -3.97
N TYR A 262 9.79 12.24 -2.90
CA TYR A 262 8.38 11.95 -3.01
C TYR A 262 7.61 13.25 -3.21
N GLU A 263 6.95 13.33 -4.34
CA GLU A 263 6.00 14.39 -4.68
C GLU A 263 4.62 13.75 -4.86
N PRO A 264 3.59 14.31 -4.22
CA PRO A 264 2.23 13.85 -4.45
C PRO A 264 1.84 14.12 -5.91
N PRO A 265 1.10 13.21 -6.54
CA PRO A 265 0.65 13.42 -7.91
C PRO A 265 -0.19 14.70 -8.05
N HIS A 266 0.04 15.44 -9.13
CA HIS A 266 -0.68 16.67 -9.41
C HIS A 266 -2.16 16.38 -9.76
N PRO A 267 -3.15 17.09 -9.19
CA PRO A 267 -4.57 16.80 -9.39
C PRO A 267 -5.00 16.77 -10.87
N GLU A 268 -4.53 17.73 -11.68
CA GLU A 268 -4.86 17.77 -13.11
C GLU A 268 -4.33 16.54 -13.87
N ALA A 269 -3.10 16.11 -13.56
CA ALA A 269 -2.54 14.90 -14.17
C ALA A 269 -3.36 13.66 -13.78
N ILE A 270 -3.78 13.56 -12.51
CA ILE A 270 -4.62 12.47 -12.04
C ILE A 270 -5.98 12.46 -12.75
N ALA A 271 -6.62 13.61 -12.95
CA ALA A 271 -7.91 13.67 -13.66
C ALA A 271 -7.81 13.09 -15.07
N VAL A 272 -6.75 13.43 -15.81
CA VAL A 272 -6.50 12.86 -17.15
C VAL A 272 -6.24 11.35 -17.09
N LEU A 273 -5.43 10.91 -16.13
CA LEU A 273 -5.08 9.48 -16.00
C LEU A 273 -6.29 8.63 -15.57
N LYS A 274 -7.17 9.17 -14.72
CA LYS A 274 -8.43 8.50 -14.36
C LYS A 274 -9.30 8.28 -15.58
N GLN A 275 -9.48 9.29 -16.46
CA GLN A 275 -10.24 9.13 -17.69
C GLN A 275 -9.65 8.05 -18.62
N LYS A 276 -8.31 7.92 -18.69
CA LYS A 276 -7.67 6.80 -19.40
C LYS A 276 -7.99 5.47 -18.73
N LEU A 277 -7.91 5.42 -17.41
CA LEU A 277 -8.18 4.21 -16.61
C LEU A 277 -9.62 3.75 -16.78
N GLU A 278 -10.61 4.66 -16.69
CA GLU A 278 -12.02 4.37 -16.90
C GLU A 278 -12.28 3.76 -18.30
N LYS A 279 -11.61 4.28 -19.34
CA LYS A 279 -11.69 3.67 -20.68
C LYS A 279 -11.17 2.23 -20.69
N CYS A 280 -10.10 1.92 -19.95
CA CYS A 280 -9.59 0.55 -19.85
C CYS A 280 -10.57 -0.40 -19.14
N HIS A 281 -11.38 0.11 -18.22
CA HIS A 281 -12.36 -0.67 -17.45
C HIS A 281 -13.79 -0.59 -17.97
N SER A 282 -14.04 0.17 -19.05
CA SER A 282 -15.37 0.22 -19.69
C SER A 282 -15.83 -1.17 -20.14
N SER A 283 -17.15 -1.38 -20.12
CA SER A 283 -17.78 -2.66 -20.47
C SER A 283 -17.40 -3.18 -21.85
N GLU A 284 -17.11 -2.29 -22.80
CA GLU A 284 -16.70 -2.63 -24.16
C GLU A 284 -15.28 -3.19 -24.26
N LEU A 285 -14.38 -2.75 -23.36
CA LEU A 285 -12.96 -3.13 -23.38
C LEU A 285 -12.56 -4.15 -22.33
N ALA A 286 -13.34 -4.30 -21.24
CA ALA A 286 -13.10 -5.16 -20.06
C ALA A 286 -11.82 -6.00 -20.16
N LEU A 287 -10.67 -5.41 -19.80
CA LEU A 287 -9.37 -6.10 -19.85
C LEU A 287 -9.28 -7.21 -18.81
N ASN A 288 -10.15 -7.14 -17.80
CA ASN A 288 -10.28 -8.15 -16.75
C ASN A 288 -11.30 -9.23 -17.15
N THR A 289 -10.82 -10.37 -17.65
CA THR A 289 -11.67 -11.51 -18.05
C THR A 289 -11.64 -12.69 -17.09
N ASN A 290 -10.91 -12.61 -15.97
CA ASN A 290 -10.56 -13.79 -15.18
C ASN A 290 -11.18 -13.89 -13.79
N VAL A 291 -12.07 -12.98 -13.40
CA VAL A 291 -12.84 -13.19 -12.18
C VAL A 291 -13.95 -14.18 -12.49
N LYS A 292 -13.70 -15.47 -12.24
CA LYS A 292 -14.74 -16.50 -12.31
C LYS A 292 -15.78 -16.14 -11.26
N LYS A 293 -16.95 -15.67 -11.69
CA LYS A 293 -18.12 -15.53 -10.81
C LYS A 293 -18.28 -16.85 -10.04
N ARG A 294 -18.25 -16.82 -8.73
CA ARG A 294 -18.71 -17.95 -7.92
C ARG A 294 -20.15 -18.22 -8.35
N LYS A 295 -20.42 -19.38 -8.95
CA LYS A 295 -21.78 -19.87 -9.08
C LYS A 295 -22.32 -20.02 -7.66
N GLY A 296 -23.18 -19.09 -7.24
CA GLY A 296 -24.00 -19.29 -6.06
C GLY A 296 -24.78 -20.57 -6.26
N TYR A 297 -24.88 -21.38 -5.21
CA TYR A 297 -25.89 -22.43 -5.14
C TYR A 297 -27.23 -21.75 -5.41
N GLU A 298 -27.86 -22.07 -6.53
CA GLU A 298 -29.22 -21.67 -6.83
C GLU A 298 -30.12 -22.40 -5.84
N ASP A 299 -30.66 -21.64 -4.88
CA ASP A 299 -31.87 -22.05 -4.18
C ASP A 299 -33.06 -21.68 -5.08
N ASP A 300 -33.85 -22.70 -5.39
CA ASP A 300 -34.96 -22.67 -6.32
C ASP A 300 -36.04 -21.66 -5.85
N GLY A 301 -36.36 -20.70 -6.71
CA GLY A 301 -37.65 -20.02 -6.68
C GLY A 301 -37.70 -18.57 -6.26
N CYS A 302 -37.39 -17.65 -7.17
CA CYS A 302 -38.24 -16.48 -7.44
C CYS A 302 -37.75 -15.73 -8.69
N ILE A 303 -38.58 -15.71 -9.71
CA ILE A 303 -38.37 -14.94 -10.94
C ILE A 303 -38.74 -13.49 -10.65
N THR A 304 -37.74 -12.64 -10.46
CA THR A 304 -37.93 -11.20 -10.55
C THR A 304 -37.15 -10.65 -11.73
N LYS A 305 -37.88 -10.03 -12.67
CA LYS A 305 -37.35 -9.37 -13.85
C LYS A 305 -36.37 -8.26 -13.43
N ARG A 306 -35.07 -8.41 -13.82
CA ARG A 306 -34.10 -7.33 -13.73
C ARG A 306 -34.45 -6.25 -14.76
N SER A 307 -34.90 -5.09 -14.29
CA SER A 307 -34.87 -3.86 -15.08
C SER A 307 -33.41 -3.43 -15.24
N LYS A 308 -33.05 -3.05 -16.47
CA LYS A 308 -31.81 -2.29 -16.74
C LYS A 308 -31.93 -0.99 -15.96
N MET A 309 -31.10 -0.82 -14.95
CA MET A 309 -30.89 0.45 -14.27
C MET A 309 -29.55 1.03 -14.71
N ASP A 310 -29.56 2.31 -14.97
CA ASP A 310 -28.49 3.15 -15.43
C ASP A 310 -27.21 2.97 -14.59
N GLU A 311 -26.07 2.98 -15.29
CA GLU A 311 -24.73 3.00 -14.70
C GLU A 311 -24.55 4.36 -13.99
N ASP A 312 -24.78 4.39 -12.69
CA ASP A 312 -24.42 5.55 -11.86
C ASP A 312 -22.89 5.72 -11.91
N GLU A 313 -22.47 6.83 -12.47
CA GLU A 313 -21.10 7.28 -12.61
C GLU A 313 -20.45 7.41 -11.22
N TRP A 314 -19.51 6.53 -10.93
CA TRP A 314 -18.78 6.48 -9.66
C TRP A 314 -17.79 7.64 -9.61
N THR A 315 -18.07 8.67 -8.82
CA THR A 315 -17.11 9.77 -8.63
C THR A 315 -16.12 9.44 -7.51
N ASP A 316 -14.85 9.41 -7.85
CA ASP A 316 -13.73 9.20 -6.91
C ASP A 316 -13.53 10.35 -5.90
N ASP A 317 -14.30 11.44 -6.02
CA ASP A 317 -14.08 12.67 -5.27
C ASP A 317 -14.70 12.69 -3.87
N ASP A 318 -15.54 11.69 -3.53
CA ASP A 318 -16.34 11.65 -2.31
C ASP A 318 -15.57 11.31 -1.02
N PHE A 319 -14.24 11.19 -1.07
CA PHE A 319 -13.50 10.74 0.11
C PHE A 319 -12.97 11.85 1.03
N ILE A 320 -12.83 13.11 0.57
CA ILE A 320 -12.26 14.19 1.41
C ILE A 320 -12.79 15.56 0.96
N ASP A 321 -13.52 16.21 1.81
CA ASP A 321 -13.54 17.64 2.12
C ASP A 321 -13.19 17.84 3.59
#